data_5f0936b0719419ae248db3b26a8b3879
#
_entry.id   5f0936b0719419ae248db3b26a8b3879
#
_cell.length_a   1.000
_cell.length_b   1.000
_cell.length_c   1.000
_cell.angle_alpha   90.00
_cell.angle_beta   90.00
_cell.angle_gamma   90.00
#
_symmetry.space_group_name_H-M   'P 1'
#
loop_
_entity.id
_entity.type
_entity.pdbx_description
1 polymer ?
#
loop_
_entity_poly.entity_id
_entity_poly.type
_entity_poly.pdbx_seq_one_letter_code
_entity_poly.pdbx_strand_id
1 'polypeptide(L)'
;MPRHKETLSFLFILSALMAFTSLSTDIYLPALPTMERTLGGDAELTVTGFLVGFAIAQLLWGPISDRIGRRIPLFIGMVLFIIGSVGCALSGTMAEVVFWRVFQAVGACVGPMLSRAMIRDLYGSTQAAQMLSTLVMIMAGAPIVGPLLGGLLLKTGSWHLIFWLMAIIGVGGFISIFRLPESLPPEKRAQGSAWGAFASYGALLRNRPFMRNTLCVTFFYVAAYAFITGSPFVYIDYFHVDPQYYGFWFGVNILGVMAMSAVNRRLAGRMPLERLLWLATLVASAAALVQLVMAFTGIGGIWGLAVPIFVVFSTNGIIAACANAAALASVDSRNAGSAAALLGSLQYGSGIVSSLLLAAFSSGTPRTMAWVITLFVLLSAVMAAGGRRASDAKYSSQTQPAA
;
A
#
# COMPACT_ATOMS: atom_id res chain seq x y z
N MET A 1 -2.88 -5.07 34.43
CA MET A 1 -2.01 -4.29 33.52
C MET A 1 -0.92 -5.23 33.02
N PRO A 2 -0.76 -5.48 31.72
CA PRO A 2 0.34 -6.28 31.20
C PRO A 2 1.69 -5.64 31.60
N ARG A 3 2.66 -6.48 31.99
CA ARG A 3 3.99 -6.01 32.38
C ARG A 3 4.64 -5.30 31.17
N HIS A 4 5.40 -4.23 31.39
CA HIS A 4 6.02 -3.38 30.33
C HIS A 4 6.79 -4.21 29.27
N LYS A 5 7.42 -5.31 29.64
CA LYS A 5 8.11 -6.24 28.73
C LYS A 5 7.15 -7.01 27.82
N GLU A 6 5.97 -7.39 28.27
CA GLU A 6 4.95 -8.09 27.47
C GLU A 6 4.37 -7.15 26.40
N THR A 7 4.16 -5.88 26.75
CA THR A 7 3.71 -4.87 25.81
C THR A 7 4.73 -4.61 24.69
N LEU A 8 6.02 -4.58 25.00
CA LEU A 8 7.10 -4.34 24.03
C LEU A 8 7.24 -5.52 23.06
N SER A 9 7.20 -6.75 23.56
CA SER A 9 7.22 -7.97 22.74
C SER A 9 6.00 -8.06 21.83
N PHE A 10 4.82 -7.75 22.33
CA PHE A 10 3.58 -7.69 21.57
C PHE A 10 3.67 -6.68 20.42
N LEU A 11 4.11 -5.46 20.70
CA LEU A 11 4.31 -4.42 19.69
C LEU A 11 5.33 -4.83 18.64
N PHE A 12 6.44 -5.42 19.05
CA PHE A 12 7.48 -5.86 18.12
C PHE A 12 6.95 -6.92 17.14
N ILE A 13 6.22 -7.92 17.65
CA ILE A 13 5.62 -8.97 16.82
C ILE A 13 4.60 -8.38 15.83
N LEU A 14 3.70 -7.50 16.31
CA LEU A 14 2.71 -6.88 15.43
C LEU A 14 3.38 -5.97 14.37
N SER A 15 4.45 -5.26 14.74
CA SER A 15 5.23 -4.44 13.80
C SER A 15 5.88 -5.30 12.71
N ALA A 16 6.48 -6.43 13.11
CA ALA A 16 7.06 -7.38 12.18
C ALA A 16 5.99 -7.93 11.21
N LEU A 17 4.83 -8.35 11.72
CA LEU A 17 3.71 -8.82 10.90
C LEU A 17 3.19 -7.76 9.93
N MET A 18 3.15 -6.49 10.34
CA MET A 18 2.78 -5.40 9.43
C MET A 18 3.81 -5.16 8.33
N ALA A 19 5.10 -5.33 8.62
CA ALA A 19 6.17 -5.11 7.65
C ALA A 19 6.20 -6.17 6.53
N PHE A 20 5.59 -7.35 6.75
CA PHE A 20 5.55 -8.42 5.75
C PHE A 20 4.99 -7.96 4.41
N THR A 21 3.94 -7.14 4.40
CA THR A 21 3.32 -6.67 3.16
C THR A 21 4.30 -5.82 2.34
N SER A 22 4.86 -4.76 2.95
CA SER A 22 5.82 -3.90 2.27
C SER A 22 7.09 -4.66 1.88
N LEU A 23 7.59 -5.50 2.78
CA LEU A 23 8.75 -6.33 2.46
C LEU A 23 8.48 -7.24 1.27
N SER A 24 7.31 -7.87 1.21
CA SER A 24 6.93 -8.79 0.11
C SER A 24 6.75 -8.09 -1.23
N THR A 25 6.33 -6.83 -1.22
CA THR A 25 6.18 -6.04 -2.46
C THR A 25 7.49 -5.42 -2.91
N ASP A 26 8.36 -5.02 -1.98
CA ASP A 26 9.45 -4.11 -2.30
C ASP A 26 10.81 -4.81 -2.41
N ILE A 27 11.02 -5.95 -1.69
CA ILE A 27 12.32 -6.63 -1.63
C ILE A 27 12.77 -7.19 -2.98
N TYR A 28 11.86 -7.65 -3.82
CA TYR A 28 12.20 -8.29 -5.10
C TYR A 28 12.15 -7.32 -6.29
N LEU A 29 11.74 -6.05 -6.09
CA LEU A 29 11.67 -5.05 -7.17
C LEU A 29 12.97 -4.94 -7.98
N PRO A 30 14.17 -4.87 -7.37
CA PRO A 30 15.41 -4.82 -8.14
C PRO A 30 15.68 -6.11 -8.93
N ALA A 31 14.99 -7.22 -8.63
CA ALA A 31 15.12 -8.49 -9.33
C ALA A 31 14.21 -8.60 -10.57
N LEU A 32 13.17 -7.76 -10.71
CA LEU A 32 12.21 -7.84 -11.81
C LEU A 32 12.87 -7.91 -13.20
N PRO A 33 13.83 -7.01 -13.54
CA PRO A 33 14.51 -7.09 -14.84
C PRO A 33 15.29 -8.39 -15.03
N THR A 34 15.89 -8.93 -13.97
CA THR A 34 16.63 -10.19 -14.04
C THR A 34 15.67 -11.39 -14.20
N MET A 35 14.54 -11.37 -13.51
CA MET A 35 13.50 -12.39 -13.64
C MET A 35 12.94 -12.42 -15.07
N GLU A 36 12.68 -11.26 -15.67
CA GLU A 36 12.21 -11.14 -17.04
C GLU A 36 13.22 -11.75 -18.03
N ARG A 37 14.49 -11.46 -17.87
CA ARG A 37 15.58 -12.02 -18.73
C ARG A 37 15.75 -13.53 -18.56
N THR A 38 15.50 -14.08 -17.36
CA THR A 38 15.75 -15.51 -17.06
C THR A 38 14.55 -16.38 -17.31
N LEU A 39 13.32 -15.90 -17.06
CA LEU A 39 12.08 -16.67 -17.18
C LEU A 39 11.29 -16.36 -18.45
N GLY A 40 11.58 -15.20 -19.08
CA GLY A 40 10.76 -14.65 -20.16
C GLY A 40 9.40 -14.16 -19.67
N GLY A 41 8.67 -13.42 -20.52
CA GLY A 41 7.36 -12.85 -20.19
C GLY A 41 7.47 -11.55 -19.37
N ASP A 42 6.33 -10.98 -19.00
CA ASP A 42 6.24 -9.68 -18.34
C ASP A 42 6.36 -9.84 -16.82
N ALA A 43 7.46 -9.39 -16.24
CA ALA A 43 7.71 -9.53 -14.80
C ALA A 43 6.77 -8.63 -13.95
N GLU A 44 6.20 -7.57 -14.52
CA GLU A 44 5.16 -6.74 -13.88
C GLU A 44 3.92 -7.55 -13.46
N LEU A 45 3.62 -8.65 -14.18
CA LEU A 45 2.50 -9.52 -13.84
C LEU A 45 2.68 -10.22 -12.49
N THR A 46 3.91 -10.36 -11.99
CA THR A 46 4.17 -10.89 -10.64
C THR A 46 3.68 -9.94 -9.55
N VAL A 47 3.77 -8.63 -9.79
CA VAL A 47 3.17 -7.61 -8.93
C VAL A 47 1.64 -7.66 -9.05
N THR A 48 1.11 -7.80 -10.28
CA THR A 48 -0.34 -7.95 -10.51
C THR A 48 -0.90 -9.13 -9.73
N GLY A 49 -0.28 -10.31 -9.81
CA GLY A 49 -0.70 -11.52 -9.07
C GLY A 49 -0.77 -11.28 -7.57
N PHE A 50 0.26 -10.64 -7.00
CA PHE A 50 0.27 -10.27 -5.60
C PHE A 50 -0.88 -9.31 -5.24
N LEU A 51 -1.09 -8.26 -6.01
CA LEU A 51 -2.12 -7.25 -5.73
C LEU A 51 -3.54 -7.80 -5.87
N VAL A 52 -3.78 -8.71 -6.82
CA VAL A 52 -5.07 -9.43 -6.95
C VAL A 52 -5.34 -10.26 -5.69
N GLY A 53 -4.39 -11.08 -5.28
CA GLY A 53 -4.50 -11.89 -4.07
C GLY A 53 -4.73 -11.02 -2.83
N PHE A 54 -3.99 -9.93 -2.70
CA PHE A 54 -4.09 -9.01 -1.58
C PHE A 54 -5.45 -8.28 -1.51
N ALA A 55 -5.92 -7.74 -2.64
CA ALA A 55 -7.18 -7.00 -2.71
C ALA A 55 -8.39 -7.89 -2.35
N ILE A 56 -8.41 -9.13 -2.86
CA ILE A 56 -9.45 -10.11 -2.54
C ILE A 56 -9.36 -10.51 -1.06
N ALA A 57 -8.17 -10.84 -0.60
CA ALA A 57 -7.95 -11.28 0.78
C ALA A 57 -8.35 -10.20 1.80
N GLN A 58 -8.13 -8.94 1.49
CA GLN A 58 -8.48 -7.82 2.37
C GLN A 58 -9.99 -7.71 2.62
N LEU A 59 -10.80 -8.05 1.64
CA LEU A 59 -12.27 -8.08 1.79
C LEU A 59 -12.75 -9.32 2.58
N LEU A 60 -12.02 -10.44 2.49
CA LEU A 60 -12.43 -11.71 3.08
C LEU A 60 -11.98 -11.86 4.53
N TRP A 61 -10.71 -11.54 4.84
CA TRP A 61 -10.12 -11.79 6.16
C TRP A 61 -10.78 -11.00 7.29
N GLY A 62 -11.33 -9.81 7.01
CA GLY A 62 -12.07 -9.02 8.00
C GLY A 62 -13.23 -9.82 8.61
N PRO A 63 -14.28 -10.12 7.81
CA PRO A 63 -15.43 -10.90 8.27
C PRO A 63 -15.09 -12.28 8.82
N ILE A 64 -14.06 -12.95 8.29
CA ILE A 64 -13.59 -14.25 8.77
C ILE A 64 -13.03 -14.10 10.18
N SER A 65 -12.10 -13.15 10.39
CA SER A 65 -11.44 -12.95 11.67
C SER A 65 -12.37 -12.48 12.79
N ASP A 66 -13.44 -11.75 12.44
CA ASP A 66 -14.45 -11.31 13.39
C ASP A 66 -15.27 -12.48 13.98
N ARG A 67 -15.21 -13.65 13.34
CA ARG A 67 -15.97 -14.86 13.75
C ARG A 67 -15.12 -15.92 14.41
N ILE A 68 -13.95 -16.22 13.84
CA ILE A 68 -13.11 -17.30 14.34
C ILE A 68 -12.05 -16.83 15.33
N GLY A 69 -11.93 -15.50 15.54
CA GLY A 69 -10.90 -14.89 16.35
C GLY A 69 -9.73 -14.40 15.50
N ARG A 70 -8.73 -13.75 16.12
CA ARG A 70 -7.62 -13.10 15.42
C ARG A 70 -6.45 -14.03 15.15
N ARG A 71 -6.16 -14.95 16.06
CA ARG A 71 -4.97 -15.83 15.96
C ARG A 71 -5.05 -16.86 14.85
N ILE A 72 -6.21 -17.50 14.66
CA ILE A 72 -6.38 -18.56 13.64
C ILE A 72 -6.10 -18.01 12.23
N PRO A 73 -6.70 -16.88 11.79
CA PRO A 73 -6.36 -16.29 10.50
C PRO A 73 -4.89 -15.90 10.37
N LEU A 74 -4.23 -15.44 11.44
CA LEU A 74 -2.79 -15.16 11.41
C LEU A 74 -1.97 -16.42 11.11
N PHE A 75 -2.27 -17.55 11.76
CA PHE A 75 -1.60 -18.82 11.47
C PHE A 75 -1.82 -19.28 10.03
N ILE A 76 -3.07 -19.27 9.55
CA ILE A 76 -3.40 -19.65 8.17
C ILE A 76 -2.68 -18.73 7.18
N GLY A 77 -2.71 -17.41 7.44
CA GLY A 77 -2.05 -16.43 6.59
C GLY A 77 -0.54 -16.66 6.51
N MET A 78 0.13 -16.90 7.65
CA MET A 78 1.58 -17.16 7.62
C MET A 78 1.93 -18.47 6.90
N VAL A 79 1.11 -19.51 7.04
CA VAL A 79 1.30 -20.76 6.27
C VAL A 79 1.17 -20.49 4.76
N LEU A 80 0.14 -19.77 4.33
CA LEU A 80 -0.04 -19.39 2.92
C LEU A 80 1.12 -18.52 2.41
N PHE A 81 1.61 -17.60 3.25
CA PHE A 81 2.76 -16.76 2.93
C PHE A 81 4.03 -17.59 2.71
N ILE A 82 4.31 -18.55 3.61
CA ILE A 82 5.48 -19.43 3.52
C ILE A 82 5.37 -20.29 2.27
N ILE A 83 4.23 -20.96 2.05
CA ILE A 83 4.00 -21.81 0.87
C ILE A 83 4.16 -20.99 -0.41
N GLY A 84 3.54 -19.80 -0.49
CA GLY A 84 3.69 -18.90 -1.64
C GLY A 84 5.14 -18.47 -1.87
N SER A 85 5.88 -18.16 -0.81
CA SER A 85 7.30 -17.79 -0.90
C SER A 85 8.18 -18.95 -1.39
N VAL A 86 7.98 -20.15 -0.84
CA VAL A 86 8.68 -21.36 -1.31
C VAL A 86 8.31 -21.67 -2.76
N GLY A 87 7.03 -21.57 -3.11
CA GLY A 87 6.57 -21.76 -4.48
C GLY A 87 7.25 -20.81 -5.46
N CYS A 88 7.32 -19.50 -5.13
CA CYS A 88 8.06 -18.52 -5.94
C CYS A 88 9.56 -18.88 -6.05
N ALA A 89 10.18 -19.33 -4.94
CA ALA A 89 11.59 -19.69 -4.91
C ALA A 89 11.91 -20.94 -5.78
N LEU A 90 10.95 -21.80 -6.02
CA LEU A 90 11.10 -23.03 -6.81
C LEU A 90 10.57 -22.88 -8.25
N SER A 91 9.99 -21.74 -8.60
CA SER A 91 9.39 -21.50 -9.90
C SER A 91 10.43 -21.47 -11.02
N GLY A 92 10.12 -22.19 -12.13
CA GLY A 92 10.90 -22.19 -13.35
C GLY A 92 10.29 -21.35 -14.48
N THR A 93 9.08 -20.83 -14.30
CA THR A 93 8.38 -20.00 -15.30
C THR A 93 7.74 -18.76 -14.65
N MET A 94 7.57 -17.70 -15.44
CA MET A 94 6.92 -16.47 -14.97
C MET A 94 5.49 -16.75 -14.48
N ALA A 95 4.73 -17.59 -15.17
CA ALA A 95 3.37 -17.95 -14.80
C ALA A 95 3.29 -18.64 -13.42
N GLU A 96 4.24 -19.50 -13.10
CA GLU A 96 4.34 -20.13 -11.77
C GLU A 96 4.60 -19.07 -10.69
N VAL A 97 5.51 -18.14 -10.93
CA VAL A 97 5.76 -17.04 -9.98
C VAL A 97 4.48 -16.25 -9.75
N VAL A 98 3.77 -15.82 -10.82
CA VAL A 98 2.50 -15.09 -10.71
C VAL A 98 1.48 -15.89 -9.88
N PHE A 99 1.34 -17.17 -10.10
CA PHE A 99 0.44 -18.04 -9.35
C PHE A 99 0.79 -18.06 -7.85
N TRP A 100 2.04 -18.33 -7.50
CA TRP A 100 2.47 -18.40 -6.12
C TRP A 100 2.44 -17.05 -5.41
N ARG A 101 2.61 -15.95 -6.14
CA ARG A 101 2.45 -14.59 -5.63
C ARG A 101 1.03 -14.30 -5.13
N VAL A 102 0.00 -14.90 -5.73
CA VAL A 102 -1.39 -14.80 -5.22
C VAL A 102 -1.49 -15.40 -3.81
N PHE A 103 -0.97 -16.63 -3.61
CA PHE A 103 -0.98 -17.27 -2.29
C PHE A 103 -0.18 -16.48 -1.25
N GLN A 104 1.01 -16.02 -1.63
CA GLN A 104 1.85 -15.19 -0.79
C GLN A 104 1.11 -13.93 -0.34
N ALA A 105 0.38 -13.27 -1.24
CA ALA A 105 -0.38 -12.06 -0.96
C ALA A 105 -1.57 -12.29 -0.02
N VAL A 106 -2.30 -13.40 -0.22
CA VAL A 106 -3.40 -13.78 0.69
C VAL A 106 -2.88 -13.93 2.12
N GLY A 107 -1.68 -14.50 2.26
CA GLY A 107 -1.00 -14.62 3.55
C GLY A 107 -0.50 -13.28 4.09
N ALA A 108 0.18 -12.48 3.27
CA ALA A 108 0.75 -11.20 3.67
C ALA A 108 -0.30 -10.18 4.15
N CYS A 109 -1.50 -10.22 3.57
CA CYS A 109 -2.60 -9.30 3.88
C CYS A 109 -3.06 -9.39 5.35
N VAL A 110 -2.98 -10.56 5.96
CA VAL A 110 -3.47 -10.83 7.31
C VAL A 110 -2.70 -10.02 8.36
N GLY A 111 -1.38 -9.89 8.19
CA GLY A 111 -0.50 -9.21 9.13
C GLY A 111 -0.95 -7.78 9.46
N PRO A 112 -0.94 -6.84 8.51
CA PRO A 112 -1.28 -5.44 8.77
C PRO A 112 -2.74 -5.25 9.18
N MET A 113 -3.65 -6.09 8.69
CA MET A 113 -5.06 -5.98 9.00
C MET A 113 -5.34 -6.41 10.45
N LEU A 114 -4.85 -7.57 10.86
CA LEU A 114 -5.13 -8.10 12.19
C LEU A 114 -4.29 -7.44 13.28
N SER A 115 -3.07 -6.97 12.98
CA SER A 115 -2.30 -6.18 13.93
C SER A 115 -3.05 -4.94 14.38
N ARG A 116 -3.70 -4.22 13.46
CA ARG A 116 -4.54 -3.06 13.78
C ARG A 116 -5.80 -3.46 14.57
N ALA A 117 -6.41 -4.59 14.21
CA ALA A 117 -7.59 -5.09 14.91
C ALA A 117 -7.25 -5.49 16.34
N MET A 118 -6.18 -6.28 16.57
CA MET A 118 -5.76 -6.72 17.89
C MET A 118 -5.43 -5.57 18.84
N ILE A 119 -4.80 -4.50 18.34
CA ILE A 119 -4.56 -3.30 19.15
C ILE A 119 -5.88 -2.66 19.59
N ARG A 120 -6.85 -2.52 18.68
CA ARG A 120 -8.16 -1.95 19.02
C ARG A 120 -8.99 -2.84 19.94
N ASP A 121 -8.83 -4.16 19.84
CA ASP A 121 -9.54 -5.11 20.69
C ASP A 121 -9.04 -5.10 22.14
N LEU A 122 -7.73 -4.85 22.36
CA LEU A 122 -7.06 -4.99 23.67
C LEU A 122 -6.84 -3.67 24.41
N TYR A 123 -6.79 -2.53 23.71
CA TYR A 123 -6.42 -1.24 24.29
C TYR A 123 -7.48 -0.18 24.08
N GLY A 124 -7.64 0.71 25.06
CA GLY A 124 -8.53 1.87 24.94
C GLY A 124 -8.07 2.86 23.86
N SER A 125 -8.97 3.73 23.41
CA SER A 125 -8.79 4.59 22.24
C SER A 125 -7.47 5.37 22.22
N THR A 126 -7.07 5.99 23.32
CA THR A 126 -5.84 6.79 23.42
C THR A 126 -4.59 5.93 23.29
N GLN A 127 -4.53 4.82 24.01
CA GLN A 127 -3.38 3.90 23.99
C GLN A 127 -3.29 3.17 22.64
N ALA A 128 -4.42 2.75 22.08
CA ALA A 128 -4.49 2.17 20.74
C ALA A 128 -3.94 3.13 19.67
N ALA A 129 -4.29 4.42 19.73
CA ALA A 129 -3.77 5.43 18.81
C ALA A 129 -2.25 5.58 18.89
N GLN A 130 -1.68 5.59 20.11
CA GLN A 130 -0.23 5.65 20.30
C GLN A 130 0.48 4.42 19.74
N MET A 131 -0.05 3.22 20.01
CA MET A 131 0.52 1.96 19.52
C MET A 131 0.44 1.87 18.00
N LEU A 132 -0.69 2.25 17.40
CA LEU A 132 -0.86 2.29 15.94
C LEU A 132 0.11 3.26 15.28
N SER A 133 0.35 4.43 15.89
CA SER A 133 1.34 5.38 15.39
C SER A 133 2.76 4.79 15.41
N THR A 134 3.11 4.04 16.46
CA THR A 134 4.40 3.36 16.54
C THR A 134 4.54 2.29 15.46
N LEU A 135 3.49 1.50 15.22
CA LEU A 135 3.46 0.49 14.15
C LEU A 135 3.67 1.11 12.77
N VAL A 136 2.99 2.22 12.47
CA VAL A 136 3.12 2.93 11.19
C VAL A 136 4.53 3.47 11.01
N MET A 137 5.17 3.96 12.07
CA MET A 137 6.56 4.43 12.02
C MET A 137 7.54 3.30 11.67
N ILE A 138 7.38 2.13 12.29
CA ILE A 138 8.23 0.96 12.02
C ILE A 138 7.98 0.46 10.59
N MET A 139 6.72 0.40 10.17
CA MET A 139 6.33 -0.01 8.81
C MET A 139 6.93 0.91 7.73
N ALA A 140 7.07 2.20 8.00
CA ALA A 140 7.65 3.15 7.04
C ALA A 140 9.12 2.85 6.69
N GLY A 141 9.85 2.10 7.53
CA GLY A 141 11.21 1.64 7.23
C GLY A 141 11.28 0.47 6.24
N ALA A 142 10.24 -0.36 6.16
CA ALA A 142 10.25 -1.56 5.34
C ALA A 142 10.46 -1.30 3.84
N PRO A 143 9.83 -0.29 3.20
CA PRO A 143 10.05 0.04 1.79
C PRO A 143 11.46 0.57 1.48
N ILE A 144 12.20 1.02 2.47
CA ILE A 144 13.62 1.42 2.30
C ILE A 144 14.51 0.20 2.39
N VAL A 145 14.30 -0.61 3.43
CA VAL A 145 15.13 -1.80 3.70
C VAL A 145 14.91 -2.89 2.66
N GLY A 146 13.67 -3.08 2.20
CA GLY A 146 13.32 -4.13 1.24
C GLY A 146 14.17 -4.11 -0.04
N PRO A 147 14.09 -3.06 -0.87
CA PRO A 147 14.87 -3.01 -2.12
C PRO A 147 16.39 -3.01 -1.91
N LEU A 148 16.90 -2.46 -0.80
CA LEU A 148 18.32 -2.53 -0.46
C LEU A 148 18.76 -3.97 -0.20
N LEU A 149 18.01 -4.72 0.61
CA LEU A 149 18.29 -6.14 0.85
C LEU A 149 18.17 -6.96 -0.43
N GLY A 150 17.12 -6.69 -1.25
CA GLY A 150 16.93 -7.37 -2.52
C GLY A 150 18.11 -7.16 -3.49
N GLY A 151 18.56 -5.92 -3.62
CA GLY A 151 19.71 -5.59 -4.45
C GLY A 151 21.03 -6.25 -3.98
N LEU A 152 21.24 -6.33 -2.66
CA LEU A 152 22.40 -7.03 -2.08
C LEU A 152 22.33 -8.55 -2.32
N LEU A 153 21.16 -9.16 -2.19
CA LEU A 153 20.99 -10.60 -2.46
C LEU A 153 21.24 -10.94 -3.92
N LEU A 154 20.82 -10.09 -4.85
CA LEU A 154 21.09 -10.27 -6.27
C LEU A 154 22.59 -10.29 -6.59
N LYS A 155 23.39 -9.53 -5.85
CA LYS A 155 24.84 -9.51 -6.02
C LYS A 155 25.50 -10.84 -5.61
N THR A 156 24.92 -11.53 -4.63
CA THR A 156 25.48 -12.79 -4.10
C THR A 156 25.01 -14.03 -4.83
N GLY A 157 23.97 -13.93 -5.68
CA GLY A 157 23.44 -15.10 -6.35
C GLY A 157 22.19 -14.83 -7.19
N SER A 158 21.21 -15.71 -7.07
CA SER A 158 20.00 -15.71 -7.86
C SER A 158 18.85 -14.96 -7.15
N TRP A 159 17.93 -14.43 -7.93
CA TRP A 159 16.67 -13.83 -7.42
C TRP A 159 15.84 -14.81 -6.56
N HIS A 160 16.00 -16.12 -6.72
CA HIS A 160 15.37 -17.15 -5.89
C HIS A 160 15.70 -16.99 -4.39
N LEU A 161 16.91 -16.49 -4.07
CA LEU A 161 17.34 -16.26 -2.68
C LEU A 161 16.45 -15.23 -1.96
N ILE A 162 15.89 -14.29 -2.68
CA ILE A 162 14.97 -13.29 -2.12
C ILE A 162 13.71 -13.98 -1.59
N PHE A 163 13.16 -14.91 -2.36
CA PHE A 163 11.95 -15.67 -1.97
C PHE A 163 12.24 -16.67 -0.86
N TRP A 164 13.43 -17.29 -0.85
CA TRP A 164 13.89 -18.13 0.27
C TRP A 164 14.02 -17.31 1.56
N LEU A 165 14.60 -16.11 1.49
CA LEU A 165 14.65 -15.21 2.65
C LEU A 165 13.24 -14.88 3.15
N MET A 166 12.31 -14.58 2.26
CA MET A 166 10.91 -14.31 2.65
C MET A 166 10.26 -15.52 3.31
N ALA A 167 10.52 -16.74 2.84
CA ALA A 167 10.03 -17.96 3.47
C ALA A 167 10.58 -18.12 4.90
N ILE A 168 11.88 -17.88 5.10
CA ILE A 168 12.53 -17.94 6.43
C ILE A 168 11.92 -16.88 7.38
N ILE A 169 11.75 -15.65 6.91
CA ILE A 169 11.11 -14.59 7.69
C ILE A 169 9.66 -14.98 8.00
N GLY A 170 8.94 -15.59 7.06
CA GLY A 170 7.60 -16.13 7.25
C GLY A 170 7.52 -17.18 8.37
N VAL A 171 8.48 -18.09 8.42
CA VAL A 171 8.59 -19.08 9.52
C VAL A 171 8.81 -18.38 10.87
N GLY A 172 9.69 -17.37 10.92
CA GLY A 172 9.88 -16.54 12.11
C GLY A 172 8.58 -15.85 12.55
N GLY A 173 7.82 -15.29 11.59
CA GLY A 173 6.50 -14.71 11.81
C GLY A 173 5.50 -15.73 12.37
N PHE A 174 5.42 -16.91 11.77
CA PHE A 174 4.58 -18.01 12.23
C PHE A 174 4.87 -18.42 13.68
N ILE A 175 6.14 -18.59 14.02
CA ILE A 175 6.57 -18.92 15.39
C ILE A 175 6.23 -17.79 16.35
N SER A 176 6.36 -16.53 15.94
CA SER A 176 6.07 -15.39 16.81
C SER A 176 4.59 -15.30 17.23
N ILE A 177 3.65 -15.80 16.39
CA ILE A 177 2.20 -15.79 16.68
C ILE A 177 1.86 -16.61 17.92
N PHE A 178 2.66 -17.64 18.27
CA PHE A 178 2.43 -18.43 19.50
C PHE A 178 2.51 -17.58 20.77
N ARG A 179 3.24 -16.47 20.74
CA ARG A 179 3.36 -15.52 21.86
C ARG A 179 2.26 -14.45 21.88
N LEU A 180 1.42 -14.37 20.84
CA LEU A 180 0.32 -13.41 20.80
C LEU A 180 -0.90 -13.95 21.54
N PRO A 181 -1.58 -13.14 22.37
CA PRO A 181 -2.86 -13.53 22.96
C PRO A 181 -3.98 -13.53 21.92
N GLU A 182 -5.05 -14.30 22.14
CA GLU A 182 -6.28 -14.09 21.39
C GLU A 182 -6.95 -12.81 21.90
N SER A 183 -7.14 -11.83 20.99
CA SER A 183 -7.69 -10.54 21.37
C SER A 183 -9.21 -10.46 21.25
N LEU A 184 -9.83 -11.41 20.54
CA LEU A 184 -11.27 -11.47 20.34
C LEU A 184 -11.85 -12.73 20.98
N PRO A 185 -12.26 -12.67 22.28
CA PRO A 185 -12.82 -13.81 22.97
C PRO A 185 -14.16 -14.24 22.36
N PRO A 186 -14.57 -15.52 22.50
CA PRO A 186 -15.73 -16.10 21.85
C PRO A 186 -17.03 -15.29 22.01
N GLU A 187 -17.23 -14.67 23.18
CA GLU A 187 -18.42 -13.89 23.53
C GLU A 187 -18.55 -12.59 22.73
N LYS A 188 -17.42 -12.07 22.21
CA LYS A 188 -17.38 -10.83 21.41
C LYS A 188 -17.34 -11.08 19.90
N ARG A 189 -17.30 -12.35 19.48
CA ARG A 189 -17.27 -12.71 18.06
C ARG A 189 -18.58 -12.40 17.37
N ALA A 190 -18.50 -11.96 16.11
CA ALA A 190 -19.67 -11.65 15.31
C ALA A 190 -20.56 -12.88 15.12
N GLN A 191 -21.83 -12.75 15.51
CA GLN A 191 -22.87 -13.74 15.26
C GLN A 191 -23.63 -13.36 13.99
N GLY A 192 -23.91 -14.30 13.09
CA GLY A 192 -24.68 -14.04 11.87
C GLY A 192 -23.94 -14.37 10.56
N SER A 193 -24.55 -14.08 9.41
CA SER A 193 -24.01 -14.43 8.09
C SER A 193 -22.86 -13.51 7.64
N ALA A 194 -21.77 -14.08 7.05
CA ALA A 194 -20.70 -13.30 6.41
C ALA A 194 -21.23 -12.41 5.26
N TRP A 195 -22.33 -12.83 4.65
CA TRP A 195 -22.98 -12.10 3.57
C TRP A 195 -23.47 -10.70 3.98
N GLY A 196 -23.77 -10.46 5.27
CA GLY A 196 -24.09 -9.12 5.79
C GLY A 196 -22.96 -8.10 5.61
N ALA A 197 -21.70 -8.53 5.69
CA ALA A 197 -20.55 -7.66 5.43
C ALA A 197 -20.49 -7.26 3.94
N PHE A 198 -20.78 -8.18 3.03
CA PHE A 198 -20.80 -7.88 1.59
C PHE A 198 -21.95 -6.93 1.20
N ALA A 199 -23.10 -7.00 1.87
CA ALA A 199 -24.19 -6.03 1.68
C ALA A 199 -23.74 -4.62 2.07
N SER A 200 -22.93 -4.47 3.12
CA SER A 200 -22.36 -3.19 3.53
C SER A 200 -21.45 -2.59 2.44
N TYR A 201 -20.69 -3.39 1.70
CA TYR A 201 -19.89 -2.89 0.58
C TYR A 201 -20.74 -2.31 -0.53
N GLY A 202 -21.89 -2.94 -0.87
CA GLY A 202 -22.84 -2.42 -1.84
C GLY A 202 -23.41 -1.04 -1.46
N ALA A 203 -23.71 -0.82 -0.18
CA ALA A 203 -24.15 0.47 0.33
C ALA A 203 -23.03 1.53 0.28
N LEU A 204 -21.80 1.16 0.60
CA LEU A 204 -20.62 2.03 0.54
C LEU A 204 -20.29 2.48 -0.89
N LEU A 205 -20.40 1.60 -1.87
CA LEU A 205 -20.21 1.93 -3.29
C LEU A 205 -21.22 2.97 -3.82
N ARG A 206 -22.39 3.08 -3.19
CA ARG A 206 -23.42 4.10 -3.51
C ARG A 206 -23.24 5.40 -2.74
N ASN A 207 -22.41 5.42 -1.71
CA ASN A 207 -22.14 6.62 -0.91
C ASN A 207 -21.18 7.55 -1.68
N ARG A 208 -21.73 8.60 -2.31
CA ARG A 208 -20.96 9.53 -3.17
C ARG A 208 -19.80 10.22 -2.45
N PRO A 209 -19.92 10.79 -1.23
CA PRO A 209 -18.80 11.39 -0.51
C PRO A 209 -17.69 10.39 -0.22
N PHE A 210 -18.04 9.17 0.23
CA PHE A 210 -17.08 8.09 0.47
C PHE A 210 -16.34 7.71 -0.80
N MET A 211 -17.08 7.40 -1.88
CA MET A 211 -16.47 6.96 -3.15
C MET A 211 -15.60 8.03 -3.80
N ARG A 212 -15.98 9.30 -3.73
CA ARG A 212 -15.17 10.38 -4.27
C ARG A 212 -13.80 10.46 -3.61
N ASN A 213 -13.75 10.46 -2.27
CA ASN A 213 -12.48 10.51 -1.53
C ASN A 213 -11.70 9.20 -1.69
N THR A 214 -12.36 8.06 -1.72
CA THR A 214 -11.76 6.76 -2.00
C THR A 214 -11.17 6.71 -3.41
N LEU A 215 -11.88 7.17 -4.43
CA LEU A 215 -11.37 7.21 -5.81
C LEU A 215 -10.22 8.20 -5.97
N CYS A 216 -10.23 9.33 -5.25
CA CYS A 216 -9.12 10.27 -5.23
C CYS A 216 -7.81 9.56 -4.83
N VAL A 217 -7.80 8.88 -3.70
CA VAL A 217 -6.62 8.15 -3.24
C VAL A 217 -6.34 6.91 -4.09
N THR A 218 -7.35 6.20 -4.57
CA THR A 218 -7.20 5.03 -5.45
C THR A 218 -6.49 5.40 -6.75
N PHE A 219 -6.89 6.47 -7.41
CA PHE A 219 -6.22 6.96 -8.63
C PHE A 219 -4.78 7.39 -8.35
N PHE A 220 -4.52 8.05 -7.22
CA PHE A 220 -3.15 8.35 -6.83
C PHE A 220 -2.32 7.07 -6.63
N TYR A 221 -2.91 6.02 -6.06
CA TYR A 221 -2.23 4.74 -5.87
C TYR A 221 -1.99 3.98 -7.19
N VAL A 222 -2.84 4.16 -8.24
CA VAL A 222 -2.48 3.67 -9.59
C VAL A 222 -1.17 4.29 -10.04
N ALA A 223 -1.02 5.62 -9.87
CA ALA A 223 0.24 6.32 -10.21
C ALA A 223 1.42 5.84 -9.35
N ALA A 224 1.19 5.64 -8.05
CA ALA A 224 2.21 5.14 -7.13
C ALA A 224 2.68 3.73 -7.53
N TYR A 225 1.75 2.82 -7.84
CA TYR A 225 2.09 1.47 -8.29
C TYR A 225 2.72 1.46 -9.69
N ALA A 226 2.38 2.40 -10.57
CA ALA A 226 3.07 2.55 -11.85
C ALA A 226 4.56 2.86 -11.65
N PHE A 227 4.89 3.70 -10.66
CA PHE A 227 6.29 3.91 -10.27
C PHE A 227 6.89 2.67 -9.60
N ILE A 228 6.22 2.07 -8.62
CA ILE A 228 6.74 0.90 -7.89
C ILE A 228 7.08 -0.23 -8.87
N THR A 229 6.19 -0.53 -9.82
CA THR A 229 6.34 -1.62 -10.78
C THR A 229 7.29 -1.27 -11.94
N GLY A 230 7.19 -0.04 -12.45
CA GLY A 230 7.95 0.39 -13.65
C GLY A 230 9.35 0.91 -13.36
N SER A 231 9.60 1.41 -12.12
CA SER A 231 10.89 2.03 -11.82
C SER A 231 12.10 1.09 -11.88
N PRO A 232 12.03 -0.22 -11.56
CA PRO A 232 13.16 -1.12 -11.76
C PRO A 232 13.63 -1.16 -13.22
N PHE A 233 12.71 -1.24 -14.18
CA PHE A 233 13.01 -1.25 -15.60
C PHE A 233 13.58 0.11 -16.07
N VAL A 234 13.03 1.21 -15.55
CA VAL A 234 13.52 2.56 -15.90
C VAL A 234 14.91 2.80 -15.32
N TYR A 235 15.14 2.51 -14.03
CA TYR A 235 16.44 2.79 -13.42
C TYR A 235 17.49 1.77 -13.81
N ILE A 236 17.17 0.46 -13.78
CA ILE A 236 18.17 -0.61 -13.99
C ILE A 236 18.42 -0.85 -15.49
N ASP A 237 17.36 -1.09 -16.28
CA ASP A 237 17.54 -1.43 -17.69
C ASP A 237 17.78 -0.20 -18.60
N TYR A 238 17.00 0.88 -18.41
CA TYR A 238 17.10 2.05 -19.28
C TYR A 238 18.26 2.99 -18.89
N PHE A 239 18.44 3.29 -17.59
CA PHE A 239 19.51 4.16 -17.11
C PHE A 239 20.75 3.40 -16.63
N HIS A 240 20.77 2.09 -16.70
CA HIS A 240 21.88 1.22 -16.31
C HIS A 240 22.39 1.43 -14.88
N VAL A 241 21.46 1.74 -13.97
CA VAL A 241 21.75 1.79 -12.52
C VAL A 241 21.97 0.36 -12.05
N ASP A 242 23.08 0.12 -11.34
CA ASP A 242 23.32 -1.18 -10.74
C ASP A 242 22.20 -1.55 -9.75
N PRO A 243 21.61 -2.76 -9.83
CA PRO A 243 20.51 -3.21 -8.96
C PRO A 243 20.77 -3.01 -7.45
N GLN A 244 22.04 -3.10 -7.02
CA GLN A 244 22.42 -2.85 -5.61
C GLN A 244 22.13 -1.41 -5.15
N TYR A 245 22.16 -0.44 -6.06
CA TYR A 245 21.89 0.98 -5.77
C TYR A 245 20.45 1.39 -5.99
N TYR A 246 19.63 0.54 -6.61
CA TYR A 246 18.22 0.84 -6.85
C TYR A 246 17.46 1.20 -5.57
N GLY A 247 17.76 0.50 -4.46
CA GLY A 247 17.15 0.75 -3.17
C GLY A 247 17.35 2.17 -2.63
N PHE A 248 18.44 2.85 -2.97
CA PHE A 248 18.65 4.26 -2.60
C PHE A 248 17.73 5.20 -3.39
N TRP A 249 17.59 4.97 -4.70
CA TRP A 249 16.68 5.75 -5.55
C TRP A 249 15.22 5.60 -5.12
N PHE A 250 14.82 4.39 -4.73
CA PHE A 250 13.50 4.13 -4.20
C PHE A 250 13.32 4.74 -2.80
N GLY A 251 14.28 4.55 -1.91
CA GLY A 251 14.25 4.99 -0.52
C GLY A 251 14.13 6.50 -0.34
N VAL A 252 14.78 7.29 -1.21
CA VAL A 252 14.66 8.76 -1.19
C VAL A 252 13.20 9.20 -1.33
N ASN A 253 12.40 8.54 -2.15
CA ASN A 253 10.97 8.85 -2.30
C ASN A 253 10.21 8.61 -0.99
N ILE A 254 10.54 7.55 -0.26
CA ILE A 254 9.93 7.24 1.03
C ILE A 254 10.25 8.30 2.08
N LEU A 255 11.50 8.81 2.09
CA LEU A 255 11.87 9.94 2.95
C LEU A 255 11.03 11.19 2.63
N GLY A 256 10.75 11.45 1.35
CA GLY A 256 9.85 12.51 0.92
C GLY A 256 8.43 12.34 1.46
N VAL A 257 7.87 11.11 1.37
CA VAL A 257 6.56 10.77 1.96
C VAL A 257 6.54 11.02 3.47
N MET A 258 7.59 10.60 4.20
CA MET A 258 7.70 10.82 5.64
C MET A 258 7.76 12.30 5.98
N ALA A 259 8.54 13.09 5.26
CA ALA A 259 8.64 14.53 5.44
C ALA A 259 7.28 15.22 5.22
N MET A 260 6.59 14.90 4.12
CA MET A 260 5.27 15.47 3.82
C MET A 260 4.18 14.98 4.79
N SER A 261 4.29 13.79 5.34
CA SER A 261 3.42 13.31 6.43
C SER A 261 3.62 14.13 7.71
N ALA A 262 4.86 14.53 8.01
CA ALA A 262 5.15 15.43 9.13
C ALA A 262 4.60 16.85 8.89
N VAL A 263 4.70 17.37 7.67
CA VAL A 263 4.08 18.63 7.24
C VAL A 263 2.56 18.55 7.37
N ASN A 264 1.95 17.46 6.91
CA ASN A 264 0.51 17.24 7.02
C ASN A 264 0.01 17.32 8.45
N ARG A 265 0.72 16.71 9.42
CA ARG A 265 0.35 16.79 10.85
C ARG A 265 0.30 18.23 11.38
N ARG A 266 1.18 19.12 10.89
CA ARG A 266 1.19 20.52 11.28
C ARG A 266 0.10 21.34 10.61
N LEU A 267 -0.25 21.01 9.37
CA LEU A 267 -1.21 21.74 8.57
C LEU A 267 -2.67 21.28 8.78
N ALA A 268 -2.90 20.00 9.07
CA ALA A 268 -4.24 19.44 9.28
C ALA A 268 -5.02 20.09 10.45
N GLY A 269 -4.32 20.67 11.43
CA GLY A 269 -4.94 21.48 12.51
C GLY A 269 -5.21 22.94 12.13
N ARG A 270 -4.74 23.41 10.97
CA ARG A 270 -4.82 24.82 10.55
C ARG A 270 -5.63 25.05 9.28
N MET A 271 -5.87 23.98 8.50
CA MET A 271 -6.57 24.06 7.22
C MET A 271 -7.56 22.90 7.08
N PRO A 272 -8.71 23.09 6.40
CA PRO A 272 -9.63 22.00 6.06
C PRO A 272 -8.93 20.90 5.25
N LEU A 273 -9.25 19.64 5.56
CA LEU A 273 -8.64 18.48 4.90
C LEU A 273 -8.84 18.48 3.37
N GLU A 274 -9.99 18.92 2.90
CA GLU A 274 -10.31 19.00 1.47
C GLU A 274 -9.42 20.02 0.75
N ARG A 275 -9.09 21.13 1.40
CA ARG A 275 -8.18 22.15 0.83
C ARG A 275 -6.75 21.64 0.77
N LEU A 276 -6.29 20.96 1.83
CA LEU A 276 -4.97 20.32 1.88
C LEU A 276 -4.85 19.24 0.78
N LEU A 277 -5.86 18.38 0.66
CA LEU A 277 -5.93 17.34 -0.35
C LEU A 277 -5.85 17.94 -1.77
N TRP A 278 -6.63 18.99 -2.04
CA TRP A 278 -6.64 19.65 -3.34
C TRP A 278 -5.29 20.29 -3.69
N LEU A 279 -4.67 21.01 -2.74
CA LEU A 279 -3.35 21.60 -2.96
C LEU A 279 -2.27 20.54 -3.22
N ALA A 280 -2.28 19.44 -2.46
CA ALA A 280 -1.34 18.35 -2.65
C ALA A 280 -1.50 17.69 -4.03
N THR A 281 -2.75 17.47 -4.49
CA THR A 281 -3.00 16.91 -5.82
C THR A 281 -2.62 17.87 -6.95
N LEU A 282 -2.72 19.19 -6.75
CA LEU A 282 -2.22 20.16 -7.72
C LEU A 282 -0.70 20.13 -7.85
N VAL A 283 0.02 20.10 -6.72
CA VAL A 283 1.49 19.98 -6.72
C VAL A 283 1.91 18.68 -7.39
N ALA A 284 1.25 17.56 -7.07
CA ALA A 284 1.50 16.27 -7.71
C ALA A 284 1.25 16.36 -9.24
N SER A 285 0.16 17.01 -9.68
CA SER A 285 -0.19 17.16 -11.09
C SER A 285 0.84 17.99 -11.86
N ALA A 286 1.30 19.10 -11.28
CA ALA A 286 2.33 19.93 -11.89
C ALA A 286 3.65 19.15 -12.05
N ALA A 287 4.08 18.43 -11.01
CA ALA A 287 5.28 17.60 -11.07
C ALA A 287 5.15 16.44 -12.07
N ALA A 288 3.98 15.78 -12.14
CA ALA A 288 3.72 14.70 -13.09
C ALA A 288 3.75 15.21 -14.54
N LEU A 289 3.24 16.40 -14.82
CA LEU A 289 3.34 17.02 -16.15
C LEU A 289 4.78 17.33 -16.52
N VAL A 290 5.58 17.84 -15.59
CA VAL A 290 7.03 18.05 -15.80
C VAL A 290 7.70 16.70 -16.09
N GLN A 291 7.43 15.67 -15.30
CA GLN A 291 7.94 14.31 -15.52
C GLN A 291 7.59 13.80 -16.92
N LEU A 292 6.34 14.00 -17.37
CA LEU A 292 5.89 13.57 -18.68
C LEU A 292 6.73 14.24 -19.80
N VAL A 293 6.90 15.54 -19.73
CA VAL A 293 7.72 16.29 -20.70
C VAL A 293 9.16 15.78 -20.70
N MET A 294 9.77 15.60 -19.53
CA MET A 294 11.15 15.10 -19.42
C MET A 294 11.29 13.67 -19.98
N ALA A 295 10.29 12.79 -19.73
CA ALA A 295 10.29 11.43 -20.26
C ALA A 295 10.21 11.37 -21.81
N PHE A 296 9.50 12.31 -22.42
CA PHE A 296 9.36 12.35 -23.90
C PHE A 296 10.52 13.04 -24.59
N THR A 297 11.09 14.07 -23.96
CA THR A 297 12.20 14.85 -24.51
C THR A 297 13.58 14.29 -24.18
N GLY A 298 13.70 13.46 -23.13
CA GLY A 298 14.97 12.96 -22.62
C GLY A 298 15.82 14.00 -21.87
N ILE A 299 15.31 15.24 -21.72
CA ILE A 299 16.03 16.33 -21.05
C ILE A 299 16.29 15.98 -19.58
N GLY A 300 17.52 16.24 -19.12
CA GLY A 300 17.93 15.99 -17.73
C GLY A 300 18.24 14.53 -17.38
N GLY A 301 18.11 13.60 -18.35
CA GLY A 301 18.41 12.18 -18.12
C GLY A 301 17.70 11.60 -16.90
N ILE A 302 18.41 10.86 -16.08
CA ILE A 302 17.85 10.24 -14.85
C ILE A 302 17.29 11.29 -13.86
N TRP A 303 17.92 12.45 -13.73
CA TRP A 303 17.48 13.52 -12.83
C TRP A 303 16.21 14.21 -13.31
N GLY A 304 16.02 14.32 -14.65
CA GLY A 304 14.81 14.83 -15.24
C GLY A 304 13.56 14.01 -14.88
N LEU A 305 13.74 12.73 -14.56
CA LEU A 305 12.66 11.86 -14.08
C LEU A 305 12.63 11.77 -12.54
N ALA A 306 13.77 11.58 -11.90
CA ALA A 306 13.85 11.32 -10.46
C ALA A 306 13.33 12.48 -9.61
N VAL A 307 13.64 13.74 -9.99
CA VAL A 307 13.21 14.91 -9.21
C VAL A 307 11.70 15.13 -9.26
N PRO A 308 11.03 15.12 -10.42
CA PRO A 308 9.57 15.21 -10.45
C PRO A 308 8.88 14.02 -9.78
N ILE A 309 9.39 12.80 -9.94
CA ILE A 309 8.87 11.60 -9.27
C ILE A 309 8.96 11.76 -7.74
N PHE A 310 10.09 12.25 -7.23
CA PHE A 310 10.24 12.55 -5.82
C PHE A 310 9.17 13.50 -5.31
N VAL A 311 8.86 14.55 -6.06
CA VAL A 311 7.79 15.51 -5.69
C VAL A 311 6.43 14.81 -5.70
N VAL A 312 6.08 14.07 -6.76
CA VAL A 312 4.81 13.31 -6.85
C VAL A 312 4.68 12.36 -5.66
N PHE A 313 5.70 11.54 -5.41
CA PHE A 313 5.67 10.55 -4.33
C PHE A 313 5.58 11.19 -2.94
N SER A 314 6.31 12.27 -2.71
CA SER A 314 6.27 13.01 -1.43
C SER A 314 4.85 13.45 -1.08
N THR A 315 4.04 13.89 -2.07
CA THR A 315 2.66 14.31 -1.83
C THR A 315 1.76 13.21 -1.30
N ASN A 316 2.14 11.92 -1.43
CA ASN A 316 1.42 10.79 -0.85
C ASN A 316 1.23 10.94 0.67
N GLY A 317 2.21 11.53 1.36
CA GLY A 317 2.12 11.81 2.80
C GLY A 317 0.93 12.68 3.20
N ILE A 318 0.44 13.52 2.28
CA ILE A 318 -0.75 14.35 2.49
C ILE A 318 -1.98 13.69 1.86
N ILE A 319 -1.89 13.27 0.59
CA ILE A 319 -3.03 12.77 -0.19
C ILE A 319 -3.65 11.55 0.49
N ALA A 320 -2.84 10.54 0.83
CA ALA A 320 -3.35 9.34 1.48
C ALA A 320 -3.97 9.64 2.85
N ALA A 321 -3.31 10.47 3.67
CA ALA A 321 -3.80 10.81 5.00
C ALA A 321 -5.15 11.56 4.94
N CYS A 322 -5.23 12.62 4.11
CA CYS A 322 -6.42 13.47 4.02
C CYS A 322 -7.58 12.74 3.34
N ALA A 323 -7.33 12.02 2.24
CA ALA A 323 -8.40 11.32 1.51
C ALA A 323 -8.97 10.15 2.31
N ASN A 324 -8.11 9.36 3.00
CA ASN A 324 -8.56 8.27 3.87
C ASN A 324 -9.37 8.80 5.05
N ALA A 325 -8.92 9.86 5.70
CA ALA A 325 -9.65 10.49 6.80
C ALA A 325 -11.02 11.03 6.33
N ALA A 326 -11.07 11.73 5.20
CA ALA A 326 -12.30 12.28 4.64
C ALA A 326 -13.27 11.18 4.18
N ALA A 327 -12.76 10.08 3.59
CA ALA A 327 -13.58 8.93 3.21
C ALA A 327 -14.22 8.29 4.44
N LEU A 328 -13.44 7.96 5.48
CA LEU A 328 -13.93 7.32 6.68
C LEU A 328 -14.87 8.21 7.50
N ALA A 329 -14.64 9.53 7.52
CA ALA A 329 -15.52 10.49 8.19
C ALA A 329 -16.91 10.61 7.52
N SER A 330 -17.06 10.18 6.26
CA SER A 330 -18.32 10.20 5.52
C SER A 330 -19.21 8.98 5.75
N VAL A 331 -18.83 8.07 6.65
CA VAL A 331 -19.49 6.79 6.91
C VAL A 331 -19.81 6.65 8.39
N ASP A 332 -20.95 6.03 8.71
CA ASP A 332 -21.31 5.72 10.09
C ASP A 332 -20.31 4.81 10.78
N SER A 333 -20.11 5.01 12.08
CA SER A 333 -19.17 4.22 12.89
C SER A 333 -19.41 2.71 12.82
N ARG A 334 -20.68 2.28 12.65
CA ARG A 334 -21.05 0.87 12.47
C ARG A 334 -20.44 0.23 11.23
N ASN A 335 -20.24 1.01 10.17
CA ASN A 335 -19.70 0.55 8.89
C ASN A 335 -18.22 0.89 8.68
N ALA A 336 -17.56 1.47 9.68
CA ALA A 336 -16.18 1.94 9.57
C ALA A 336 -15.19 0.81 9.24
N GLY A 337 -15.41 -0.41 9.75
CA GLY A 337 -14.58 -1.58 9.43
C GLY A 337 -14.69 -2.00 7.97
N SER A 338 -15.93 -2.12 7.46
CA SER A 338 -16.19 -2.44 6.05
C SER A 338 -15.68 -1.32 5.12
N ALA A 339 -15.84 -0.06 5.52
CA ALA A 339 -15.32 1.08 4.76
C ALA A 339 -13.79 1.04 4.66
N ALA A 340 -13.08 0.76 5.76
CA ALA A 340 -11.63 0.63 5.75
C ALA A 340 -11.15 -0.56 4.91
N ALA A 341 -11.85 -1.69 4.94
CA ALA A 341 -11.54 -2.86 4.13
C ALA A 341 -11.73 -2.58 2.63
N LEU A 342 -12.87 -1.97 2.25
CA LEU A 342 -13.15 -1.62 0.86
C LEU A 342 -12.15 -0.58 0.33
N LEU A 343 -11.84 0.45 1.12
CA LEU A 343 -10.88 1.49 0.78
C LEU A 343 -9.49 0.90 0.57
N GLY A 344 -9.02 0.04 1.47
CA GLY A 344 -7.72 -0.62 1.34
C GLY A 344 -7.68 -1.60 0.16
N SER A 345 -8.76 -2.36 -0.08
CA SER A 345 -8.86 -3.25 -1.24
C SER A 345 -8.78 -2.48 -2.56
N LEU A 346 -9.44 -1.33 -2.68
CA LEU A 346 -9.37 -0.48 -3.86
C LEU A 346 -7.99 0.15 -4.02
N GLN A 347 -7.33 0.57 -2.93
CA GLN A 347 -5.97 1.11 -2.98
C GLN A 347 -4.96 0.06 -3.48
N TYR A 348 -4.93 -1.13 -2.89
CA TYR A 348 -4.03 -2.20 -3.34
C TYR A 348 -4.44 -2.74 -4.70
N GLY A 349 -5.73 -2.94 -4.94
CA GLY A 349 -6.26 -3.37 -6.23
C GLY A 349 -5.99 -2.38 -7.38
N SER A 350 -5.77 -1.11 -7.07
CA SER A 350 -5.42 -0.10 -8.09
C SER A 350 -4.11 -0.41 -8.80
N GLY A 351 -3.18 -1.08 -8.14
CA GLY A 351 -1.91 -1.50 -8.74
C GLY A 351 -2.08 -2.55 -9.85
N ILE A 352 -3.20 -3.26 -9.88
CA ILE A 352 -3.54 -4.16 -11.00
C ILE A 352 -3.66 -3.34 -12.29
N VAL A 353 -4.33 -2.19 -12.22
CA VAL A 353 -4.52 -1.30 -13.38
C VAL A 353 -3.17 -0.81 -13.88
N SER A 354 -2.28 -0.34 -12.98
CA SER A 354 -0.96 0.15 -13.36
C SER A 354 -0.07 -0.94 -13.97
N SER A 355 -0.02 -2.12 -13.34
CA SER A 355 0.81 -3.23 -13.83
C SER A 355 0.35 -3.72 -15.21
N LEU A 356 -0.97 -3.85 -15.42
CA LEU A 356 -1.52 -4.24 -16.71
C LEU A 356 -1.26 -3.19 -17.80
N LEU A 357 -1.35 -1.89 -17.46
CA LEU A 357 -1.04 -0.83 -18.41
C LEU A 357 0.45 -0.80 -18.77
N LEU A 358 1.34 -1.02 -17.78
CA LEU A 358 2.77 -1.10 -18.01
C LEU A 358 3.12 -2.28 -18.91
N ALA A 359 2.58 -3.47 -18.63
CA ALA A 359 2.80 -4.66 -19.45
C ALA A 359 2.25 -4.50 -20.89
N ALA A 360 1.01 -4.00 -21.02
CA ALA A 360 0.35 -3.86 -22.33
C ALA A 360 1.01 -2.79 -23.23
N PHE A 361 1.58 -1.74 -22.65
CA PHE A 361 2.19 -0.62 -23.37
C PHE A 361 3.70 -0.54 -23.16
N SER A 362 4.35 -1.64 -22.77
CA SER A 362 5.80 -1.69 -22.59
C SER A 362 6.53 -1.22 -23.83
N SER A 363 7.39 -0.22 -23.68
CA SER A 363 8.14 0.41 -24.77
C SER A 363 9.66 0.35 -24.57
N GLY A 364 10.13 -0.26 -23.46
CA GLY A 364 11.53 -0.22 -23.05
C GLY A 364 12.04 1.18 -22.69
N THR A 365 11.11 2.17 -22.59
CA THR A 365 11.44 3.56 -22.28
C THR A 365 10.64 4.08 -21.09
N PRO A 366 11.06 5.17 -20.42
CA PRO A 366 10.33 5.76 -19.29
C PRO A 366 8.94 6.32 -19.65
N ARG A 367 8.61 6.43 -20.94
CA ARG A 367 7.40 7.12 -21.45
C ARG A 367 6.13 6.48 -20.91
N THR A 368 6.04 5.14 -20.92
CA THR A 368 4.85 4.41 -20.45
C THR A 368 4.59 4.70 -18.98
N MET A 369 5.60 4.55 -18.13
CA MET A 369 5.48 4.89 -16.71
C MET A 369 5.05 6.35 -16.50
N ALA A 370 5.64 7.28 -17.25
CA ALA A 370 5.37 8.71 -17.11
C ALA A 370 3.93 9.10 -17.47
N TRP A 371 3.38 8.60 -18.61
CA TRP A 371 2.01 8.95 -18.96
C TRP A 371 0.97 8.27 -18.04
N VAL A 372 1.23 7.03 -17.58
CA VAL A 372 0.35 6.39 -16.60
C VAL A 372 0.31 7.19 -15.30
N ILE A 373 1.47 7.57 -14.76
CA ILE A 373 1.54 8.41 -13.55
C ILE A 373 0.76 9.71 -13.76
N THR A 374 1.02 10.41 -14.86
CA THR A 374 0.40 11.71 -15.12
C THR A 374 -1.12 11.60 -15.25
N LEU A 375 -1.62 10.64 -16.03
CA LEU A 375 -3.05 10.43 -16.22
C LEU A 375 -3.76 10.22 -14.86
N PHE A 376 -3.26 9.33 -14.03
CA PHE A 376 -3.93 8.97 -12.81
C PHE A 376 -3.75 10.00 -11.68
N VAL A 377 -2.66 10.74 -11.66
CA VAL A 377 -2.51 11.91 -10.78
C VAL A 377 -3.50 13.02 -11.15
N LEU A 378 -3.71 13.27 -12.43
CA LEU A 378 -4.72 14.23 -12.90
C LEU A 378 -6.15 13.78 -12.54
N LEU A 379 -6.48 12.49 -12.70
CA LEU A 379 -7.77 11.94 -12.27
C LEU A 379 -7.97 12.09 -10.74
N SER A 380 -6.91 11.86 -9.96
CA SER A 380 -6.94 12.11 -8.52
C SER A 380 -7.25 13.58 -8.19
N ALA A 381 -6.62 14.52 -8.90
CA ALA A 381 -6.88 15.95 -8.72
C ALA A 381 -8.33 16.35 -9.09
N VAL A 382 -8.90 15.76 -10.14
CA VAL A 382 -10.32 15.96 -10.49
C VAL A 382 -11.24 15.52 -9.37
N MET A 383 -10.99 14.37 -8.75
CA MET A 383 -11.76 13.88 -7.60
C MET A 383 -11.63 14.82 -6.39
N ALA A 384 -10.43 15.31 -6.10
CA ALA A 384 -10.16 16.25 -5.01
C ALA A 384 -10.88 17.61 -5.22
N ALA A 385 -10.88 18.13 -6.44
CA ALA A 385 -11.56 19.39 -6.80
C ALA A 385 -13.09 19.32 -6.55
N GLY A 386 -13.71 18.19 -6.84
CA GLY A 386 -15.14 17.96 -6.53
C GLY A 386 -15.45 17.99 -5.03
N GLY A 387 -14.51 17.58 -4.18
CA GLY A 387 -14.61 17.65 -2.72
C GLY A 387 -14.59 19.08 -2.19
N ARG A 388 -13.67 19.87 -2.66
CA ARG A 388 -13.53 21.29 -2.29
C ARG A 388 -14.80 22.09 -2.62
N ARG A 389 -15.34 21.97 -3.83
CA ARG A 389 -16.57 22.67 -4.23
C ARG A 389 -17.75 22.36 -3.34
N ALA A 390 -17.89 21.10 -2.91
CA ALA A 390 -18.97 20.69 -1.99
C ALA A 390 -18.76 21.24 -0.56
N SER A 391 -17.52 21.38 -0.11
CA SER A 391 -17.18 21.97 1.20
C SER A 391 -17.41 23.49 1.18
N ASP A 392 -16.94 24.19 0.16
CA ASP A 392 -17.10 25.63 0.00
C ASP A 392 -18.59 26.02 -0.10
N ALA A 393 -19.44 25.21 -0.77
CA ALA A 393 -20.87 25.40 -0.86
C ALA A 393 -21.58 25.24 0.50
N LYS A 394 -21.14 24.29 1.35
CA LYS A 394 -21.67 24.15 2.72
C LYS A 394 -21.28 25.33 3.61
N TYR A 395 -20.07 25.82 3.47
CA TYR A 395 -19.59 26.95 4.27
C TYR A 395 -20.35 28.25 3.92
N SER A 396 -20.58 28.50 2.62
CA SER A 396 -21.34 29.67 2.16
C SER A 396 -22.82 29.63 2.57
N SER A 397 -23.45 28.44 2.65
CA SER A 397 -24.84 28.30 3.11
C SER A 397 -25.00 28.48 4.63
N GLN A 398 -23.96 28.26 5.43
CA GLN A 398 -23.97 28.46 6.89
C GLN A 398 -23.63 29.89 7.29
N THR A 399 -23.03 30.68 6.41
CA THR A 399 -22.63 32.08 6.67
C THR A 399 -23.61 33.11 6.09
N GLN A 400 -24.68 32.71 5.39
CA GLN A 400 -25.76 33.61 5.03
C GLN A 400 -26.65 33.84 6.27
N PRO A 401 -26.71 35.07 6.83
CA PRO A 401 -27.66 35.40 7.88
C PRO A 401 -29.07 35.19 7.31
N ALA A 402 -29.94 34.54 8.11
CA ALA A 402 -31.36 34.46 7.79
C ALA A 402 -31.91 35.88 7.60
N ALA A 403 -32.28 36.18 6.36
CA ALA A 403 -32.96 37.44 5.98
C ALA A 403 -34.39 37.45 6.43
#